data_dce7540b7a7422fb47fa8e2fa26118d3
#
_entry.id   dce7540b7a7422fb47fa8e2fa26118d3
#
_cell.length_a   1.000
_cell.length_b   1.000
_cell.length_c   1.000
_cell.angle_alpha   90.00
_cell.angle_beta   90.00
_cell.angle_gamma   90.00
#
_symmetry.space_group_name_H-M   'P 1'
#
loop_
_entity.id
_entity.type
_entity.pdbx_description
1 polymer ?
#
loop_
_entity_poly.entity_id
_entity_poly.type
_entity_poly.pdbx_seq_one_letter_code
_entity_poly.pdbx_strand_id
1 'polypeptide(L)'
;MSKAQQPANQRSLVYYCECFSHIKVYKTQKKGDALNKPILLLSIIDLFTQHLITDNRITISDELIDTFKKYWEVLASSTFKGSDFALPFFHLKNDQGKFWHLKYSSRYDGGRPQTIPKLKEDVDYAYFDEELFNFIKDQISRQILIDALVSAWLPPEDNTIENFLNINQNFQDIPLKIDKTIDYSNLDANPTWRLRKAVIRNAFFRKAIVNIYDYKCAFCGLKVTKSVSQNIVDGAHIKPFSQFYDSRIHNGIALCKNHHWAFDRGWFAVDEQYKIIVTNDLEEASPHAKPMKDFHGETIVLPNTEQHFPELEALQWHRQNVFQLR
;
A
#
# COMPACT_ATOMS: atom_id res chain seq x y z
N MET A 1 -8.40 -30.88 38.75
CA MET A 1 -8.06 -30.89 37.30
C MET A 1 -8.53 -29.55 36.74
N SER A 2 -7.57 -28.63 36.61
CA SER A 2 -7.80 -27.28 36.07
C SER A 2 -8.02 -27.38 34.58
N LYS A 3 -9.19 -26.89 34.07
CA LYS A 3 -9.43 -26.73 32.64
C LYS A 3 -8.51 -25.61 32.15
N ALA A 4 -7.51 -25.96 31.38
CA ALA A 4 -6.71 -24.99 30.62
C ALA A 4 -7.66 -24.24 29.71
N GLN A 5 -7.81 -22.91 29.92
CA GLN A 5 -8.47 -22.02 28.99
C GLN A 5 -7.68 -22.05 27.68
N GLN A 6 -8.33 -22.47 26.61
CA GLN A 6 -7.77 -22.28 25.26
C GLN A 6 -7.53 -20.78 25.05
N PRO A 7 -6.38 -20.35 24.51
CA PRO A 7 -6.14 -18.95 24.19
C PRO A 7 -7.20 -18.47 23.21
N ALA A 8 -7.80 -17.32 23.50
CA ALA A 8 -8.71 -16.64 22.58
C ALA A 8 -8.05 -16.56 21.21
N ASN A 9 -8.79 -16.90 20.17
CA ASN A 9 -8.35 -16.98 18.77
C ASN A 9 -7.76 -15.62 18.38
N GLN A 10 -6.44 -15.44 18.49
CA GLN A 10 -5.74 -14.19 18.19
C GLN A 10 -5.86 -13.95 16.68
N ARG A 11 -6.47 -12.82 16.31
CA ARG A 11 -6.70 -12.45 14.90
C ARG A 11 -5.36 -12.11 14.24
N SER A 12 -5.10 -12.74 13.09
CA SER A 12 -3.83 -12.58 12.36
C SER A 12 -3.84 -11.34 11.48
N LEU A 13 -2.64 -10.90 11.03
CA LEU A 13 -2.50 -9.85 10.03
C LEU A 13 -3.27 -10.17 8.74
N VAL A 14 -3.23 -11.43 8.29
CA VAL A 14 -3.98 -11.91 7.10
C VAL A 14 -5.49 -11.70 7.28
N TYR A 15 -6.03 -12.00 8.47
CA TYR A 15 -7.44 -11.75 8.78
C TYR A 15 -7.82 -10.28 8.60
N TYR A 16 -6.99 -9.34 9.07
CA TYR A 16 -7.28 -7.91 8.91
C TYR A 16 -7.08 -7.41 7.47
N CYS A 17 -6.15 -7.98 6.73
CA CYS A 17 -6.02 -7.72 5.28
C CYS A 17 -7.29 -8.15 4.53
N GLU A 18 -7.87 -9.30 4.87
CA GLU A 18 -9.14 -9.76 4.32
C GLU A 18 -10.29 -8.83 4.71
N CYS A 19 -10.36 -8.39 5.99
CA CYS A 19 -11.34 -7.40 6.42
C CYS A 19 -11.24 -6.10 5.62
N PHE A 20 -10.04 -5.59 5.41
CA PHE A 20 -9.78 -4.36 4.65
C PHE A 20 -10.12 -4.51 3.16
N SER A 21 -9.88 -5.69 2.60
CA SER A 21 -10.23 -5.99 1.20
C SER A 21 -11.74 -6.19 0.97
N HIS A 22 -12.52 -6.45 2.03
CA HIS A 22 -13.94 -6.74 1.94
C HIS A 22 -14.83 -5.75 2.72
N ILE A 23 -14.37 -4.52 2.88
CA ILE A 23 -15.15 -3.45 3.52
C ILE A 23 -16.48 -3.25 2.77
N LYS A 24 -17.57 -3.11 3.51
CA LYS A 24 -18.89 -2.83 2.93
C LYS A 24 -18.93 -1.39 2.44
N VAL A 25 -18.89 -1.19 1.13
CA VAL A 25 -19.04 0.11 0.47
C VAL A 25 -20.38 0.24 -0.20
N TYR A 26 -20.86 1.47 -0.37
CA TYR A 26 -22.07 1.72 -1.13
C TYR A 26 -21.75 1.66 -2.62
N LYS A 27 -22.51 0.82 -3.36
CA LYS A 27 -22.34 0.65 -4.81
C LYS A 27 -23.39 1.47 -5.55
N THR A 28 -22.95 2.34 -6.46
CA THR A 28 -23.85 3.04 -7.38
C THR A 28 -23.63 2.55 -8.80
N GLN A 29 -24.71 2.29 -9.52
CA GLN A 29 -24.65 1.84 -10.92
C GLN A 29 -23.94 2.86 -11.85
N LYS A 30 -23.90 4.14 -11.46
CA LYS A 30 -23.33 5.23 -12.29
C LYS A 30 -21.93 5.71 -11.88
N LYS A 31 -21.48 5.44 -10.64
CA LYS A 31 -20.24 6.02 -10.07
C LYS A 31 -19.25 4.99 -9.49
N GLY A 32 -19.55 3.69 -9.66
CA GLY A 32 -18.72 2.65 -9.05
C GLY A 32 -18.85 2.57 -7.52
N ASP A 33 -17.84 1.97 -6.89
CA ASP A 33 -17.78 1.76 -5.45
C ASP A 33 -17.43 3.06 -4.71
N ALA A 34 -18.14 3.35 -3.62
CA ALA A 34 -17.88 4.53 -2.81
C ALA A 34 -16.61 4.33 -1.94
N LEU A 35 -15.56 5.09 -2.21
CA LEU A 35 -14.24 4.96 -1.56
C LEU A 35 -14.15 5.58 -0.15
N ASN A 36 -15.26 6.06 0.42
CA ASN A 36 -15.29 6.81 1.68
C ASN A 36 -14.60 6.05 2.84
N LYS A 37 -14.91 4.76 3.07
CA LYS A 37 -14.30 3.97 4.14
C LYS A 37 -12.85 3.60 3.87
N PRO A 38 -12.46 3.14 2.67
CA PRO A 38 -11.05 2.97 2.31
C PRO A 38 -10.22 4.24 2.51
N ILE A 39 -10.71 5.40 2.08
CA ILE A 39 -10.05 6.70 2.29
C ILE A 39 -9.92 7.00 3.78
N LEU A 40 -10.94 6.76 4.58
CA LEU A 40 -10.87 6.97 6.03
C LEU A 40 -9.76 6.13 6.67
N LEU A 41 -9.69 4.84 6.36
CA LEU A 41 -8.66 3.95 6.89
C LEU A 41 -7.26 4.36 6.44
N LEU A 42 -7.08 4.72 5.16
CA LEU A 42 -5.80 5.25 4.67
C LEU A 42 -5.40 6.53 5.42
N SER A 43 -6.35 7.44 5.66
CA SER A 43 -6.09 8.69 6.40
C SER A 43 -5.65 8.44 7.84
N ILE A 44 -6.31 7.49 8.52
CA ILE A 44 -5.96 7.12 9.89
C ILE A 44 -4.57 6.48 9.94
N ILE A 45 -4.30 5.50 9.09
CA ILE A 45 -2.99 4.82 9.01
C ILE A 45 -1.88 5.81 8.71
N ASP A 46 -2.15 6.79 7.87
CA ASP A 46 -1.22 7.87 7.55
C ASP A 46 -0.88 8.72 8.78
N LEU A 47 -1.88 9.11 9.58
CA LEU A 47 -1.65 9.85 10.82
C LEU A 47 -0.86 9.05 11.86
N PHE A 48 -1.02 7.72 11.93
CA PHE A 48 -0.14 6.85 12.71
C PHE A 48 1.30 6.88 12.21
N THR A 49 1.49 6.83 10.90
CA THR A 49 2.84 6.89 10.29
C THR A 49 3.57 8.20 10.62
N GLN A 50 2.82 9.28 10.82
CA GLN A 50 3.34 10.60 11.15
C GLN A 50 3.49 10.85 12.65
N HIS A 51 3.15 9.87 13.49
CA HIS A 51 3.08 10.03 14.95
C HIS A 51 2.12 11.12 15.43
N LEU A 52 1.12 11.50 14.60
CA LEU A 52 0.04 12.41 15.01
C LEU A 52 -1.08 11.68 15.77
N ILE A 53 -1.21 10.36 15.55
CA ILE A 53 -1.96 9.44 16.39
C ILE A 53 -0.95 8.45 16.97
N THR A 54 -0.84 8.38 18.29
CA THR A 54 0.16 7.53 18.98
C THR A 54 -0.48 6.43 19.81
N ASP A 55 -1.73 6.60 20.19
CA ASP A 55 -2.51 5.66 21.00
C ASP A 55 -3.75 5.16 20.22
N ASN A 56 -4.42 4.14 20.75
CA ASN A 56 -5.62 3.55 20.14
C ASN A 56 -6.87 4.40 20.43
N ARG A 57 -6.77 5.72 20.22
CA ARG A 57 -7.85 6.70 20.39
C ARG A 57 -7.89 7.65 19.21
N ILE A 58 -8.70 7.32 18.22
CA ILE A 58 -8.86 8.10 16.99
C ILE A 58 -9.94 9.16 17.22
N THR A 59 -9.53 10.38 17.50
CA THR A 59 -10.44 11.53 17.65
C THR A 59 -10.81 12.13 16.31
N ILE A 60 -11.96 12.81 16.24
CA ILE A 60 -12.41 13.54 15.05
C ILE A 60 -11.68 14.90 15.01
N SER A 61 -10.35 14.86 14.86
CA SER A 61 -9.51 16.05 14.83
C SER A 61 -9.53 16.74 13.48
N ASP A 62 -9.11 17.99 13.43
CA ASP A 62 -9.03 18.74 12.16
C ASP A 62 -7.94 18.15 11.26
N GLU A 63 -6.84 17.61 11.82
CA GLU A 63 -5.78 16.92 11.08
C GLU A 63 -6.33 15.68 10.38
N LEU A 64 -7.21 14.89 11.03
CA LEU A 64 -7.81 13.72 10.42
C LEU A 64 -8.77 14.11 9.29
N ILE A 65 -9.58 15.15 9.50
CA ILE A 65 -10.51 15.66 8.50
C ILE A 65 -9.75 16.20 7.30
N ASP A 66 -8.69 16.99 7.51
CA ASP A 66 -7.89 17.57 6.43
C ASP A 66 -7.07 16.50 5.68
N THR A 67 -6.58 15.49 6.38
CA THR A 67 -5.94 14.33 5.75
C THR A 67 -6.94 13.59 4.87
N PHE A 68 -8.15 13.33 5.38
CA PHE A 68 -9.21 12.70 4.60
C PHE A 68 -9.58 13.50 3.34
N LYS A 69 -9.74 14.84 3.44
CA LYS A 69 -10.02 15.70 2.27
C LYS A 69 -8.92 15.61 1.21
N LYS A 70 -7.65 15.61 1.62
CA LYS A 70 -6.52 15.47 0.69
C LYS A 70 -6.54 14.14 -0.07
N TYR A 71 -6.86 13.05 0.62
CA TYR A 71 -7.06 11.75 -0.03
C TYR A 71 -8.30 11.75 -0.93
N TRP A 72 -9.37 12.42 -0.48
CA TRP A 72 -10.60 12.57 -1.26
C TRP A 72 -10.38 13.28 -2.59
N GLU A 73 -9.67 14.40 -2.58
CA GLU A 73 -9.32 15.17 -3.78
C GLU A 73 -8.54 14.35 -4.82
N VAL A 74 -7.73 13.41 -4.36
CA VAL A 74 -6.91 12.54 -5.23
C VAL A 74 -7.67 11.31 -5.73
N LEU A 75 -8.54 10.73 -4.88
CA LEU A 75 -9.12 9.41 -5.11
C LEU A 75 -10.60 9.43 -5.48
N ALA A 76 -11.33 10.48 -5.13
CA ALA A 76 -12.75 10.60 -5.39
C ALA A 76 -13.04 11.59 -6.54
N SER A 77 -13.94 11.22 -7.42
CA SER A 77 -14.35 12.06 -8.56
C SER A 77 -15.41 13.12 -8.24
N SER A 78 -15.69 13.38 -6.95
CA SER A 78 -16.75 14.26 -6.50
C SER A 78 -16.30 15.27 -5.46
N THR A 79 -16.94 16.43 -5.41
CA THR A 79 -16.71 17.43 -4.37
C THR A 79 -16.99 16.89 -2.98
N PHE A 80 -16.07 17.09 -2.06
CA PHE A 80 -16.18 16.66 -0.67
C PHE A 80 -17.37 17.29 0.05
N LYS A 81 -18.10 16.47 0.81
CA LYS A 81 -19.18 16.90 1.72
C LYS A 81 -18.90 16.35 3.12
N GLY A 82 -19.37 17.02 4.16
CA GLY A 82 -19.17 16.58 5.55
C GLY A 82 -19.69 15.17 5.83
N SER A 83 -20.74 14.74 5.12
CA SER A 83 -21.28 13.38 5.17
C SER A 83 -20.32 12.31 4.64
N ASP A 84 -19.41 12.68 3.72
CA ASP A 84 -18.46 11.75 3.12
C ASP A 84 -17.41 11.27 4.13
N PHE A 85 -17.19 12.07 5.18
CA PHE A 85 -16.37 11.72 6.33
C PHE A 85 -17.22 11.16 7.50
N ALA A 86 -18.32 11.82 7.87
CA ALA A 86 -19.07 11.49 9.07
C ALA A 86 -19.72 10.09 8.99
N LEU A 87 -20.29 9.74 7.84
CA LEU A 87 -20.95 8.44 7.66
C LEU A 87 -19.97 7.26 7.69
N PRO A 88 -18.84 7.25 6.95
CA PRO A 88 -17.87 6.15 7.04
C PRO A 88 -17.28 6.01 8.44
N PHE A 89 -16.93 7.11 9.12
CA PHE A 89 -16.44 7.09 10.50
C PHE A 89 -17.41 6.38 11.44
N PHE A 90 -18.70 6.70 11.34
CA PHE A 90 -19.73 6.11 12.18
C PHE A 90 -20.08 4.65 11.78
N HIS A 91 -20.13 4.33 10.48
CA HIS A 91 -20.59 3.05 9.99
C HIS A 91 -19.52 1.97 9.85
N LEU A 92 -18.23 2.30 9.94
CA LEU A 92 -17.14 1.33 9.88
C LEU A 92 -17.28 0.23 10.97
N LYS A 93 -17.89 0.55 12.11
CA LYS A 93 -18.22 -0.41 13.18
C LYS A 93 -19.12 -1.58 12.74
N ASN A 94 -19.85 -1.42 11.63
CA ASN A 94 -20.77 -2.43 11.10
C ASN A 94 -20.13 -3.34 10.04
N ASP A 95 -18.83 -3.14 9.76
CA ASP A 95 -18.13 -3.94 8.77
C ASP A 95 -17.78 -5.34 9.28
N GLN A 96 -17.51 -6.21 8.33
CA GLN A 96 -17.08 -7.56 8.61
C GLN A 96 -15.79 -7.53 9.45
N GLY A 97 -15.71 -8.41 10.45
CA GLY A 97 -14.57 -8.45 11.36
C GLY A 97 -14.71 -7.55 12.59
N LYS A 98 -15.61 -6.55 12.57
CA LYS A 98 -15.88 -5.65 13.71
C LYS A 98 -14.62 -5.13 14.38
N PHE A 99 -13.66 -4.68 13.58
CA PHE A 99 -12.36 -4.19 14.04
C PHE A 99 -12.35 -2.72 14.44
N TRP A 100 -13.46 -2.00 14.23
CA TRP A 100 -13.64 -0.57 14.51
C TRP A 100 -14.72 -0.37 15.54
N HIS A 101 -14.43 0.35 16.60
CA HIS A 101 -15.31 0.57 17.74
C HIS A 101 -15.47 2.07 17.99
N LEU A 102 -16.63 2.47 18.53
CA LEU A 102 -16.91 3.86 18.89
C LEU A 102 -17.13 3.99 20.38
N LYS A 103 -16.49 4.98 20.97
CA LYS A 103 -16.82 5.51 22.29
C LYS A 103 -17.78 6.67 22.09
N TYR A 104 -19.01 6.50 22.52
CA TYR A 104 -20.04 7.54 22.44
C TYR A 104 -19.90 8.54 23.57
N SER A 105 -20.20 9.81 23.25
CA SER A 105 -20.34 10.86 24.28
C SER A 105 -21.62 10.65 25.09
N SER A 106 -21.73 11.34 26.23
CA SER A 106 -22.94 11.34 27.05
C SER A 106 -24.15 12.01 26.36
N ARG A 107 -23.92 12.71 25.26
CA ARG A 107 -24.96 13.42 24.47
C ARG A 107 -25.52 12.61 23.32
N TYR A 108 -25.00 11.42 23.10
CA TYR A 108 -25.44 10.58 21.99
C TYR A 108 -26.89 10.11 22.20
N ASP A 109 -27.73 10.45 21.24
CA ASP A 109 -29.17 10.20 21.24
C ASP A 109 -29.61 8.90 20.52
N GLY A 110 -28.68 8.09 20.05
CA GLY A 110 -28.94 6.87 19.27
C GLY A 110 -29.06 7.11 17.77
N GLY A 111 -29.00 8.35 17.33
CA GLY A 111 -29.11 8.74 15.92
C GLY A 111 -27.88 8.42 15.07
N ARG A 112 -27.99 8.68 13.77
CA ARG A 112 -26.91 8.55 12.80
C ARG A 112 -26.37 9.94 12.45
N PRO A 113 -25.14 10.31 12.88
CA PRO A 113 -24.58 11.61 12.56
C PRO A 113 -24.29 11.74 11.06
N GLN A 114 -24.89 12.74 10.42
CA GLN A 114 -24.74 13.00 8.98
C GLN A 114 -23.77 14.16 8.69
N THR A 115 -23.32 14.85 9.72
CA THR A 115 -22.41 16.00 9.60
C THR A 115 -21.24 15.84 10.56
N ILE A 116 -20.11 16.47 10.25
CA ILE A 116 -18.92 16.48 11.11
C ILE A 116 -19.22 17.08 12.48
N PRO A 117 -19.92 18.23 12.62
CA PRO A 117 -20.27 18.76 13.93
C PRO A 117 -21.09 17.79 14.78
N LYS A 118 -22.13 17.15 14.19
CA LYS A 118 -22.94 16.16 14.91
C LYS A 118 -22.12 14.92 15.30
N LEU A 119 -21.21 14.49 14.44
CA LEU A 119 -20.30 13.38 14.74
C LEU A 119 -19.37 13.73 15.92
N LYS A 120 -18.81 14.95 15.97
CA LYS A 120 -17.98 15.44 17.10
C LYS A 120 -18.79 15.55 18.40
N GLU A 121 -20.09 15.81 18.32
CA GLU A 121 -20.98 15.85 19.50
C GLU A 121 -21.30 14.44 20.01
N ASP A 122 -21.53 13.48 19.12
CA ASP A 122 -22.06 12.15 19.44
C ASP A 122 -20.95 11.13 19.80
N VAL A 123 -19.73 11.34 19.31
CA VAL A 123 -18.61 10.37 19.43
C VAL A 123 -17.38 11.06 20.03
N ASP A 124 -16.91 10.57 21.17
CA ASP A 124 -15.69 11.04 21.81
C ASP A 124 -14.45 10.62 21.01
N TYR A 125 -14.38 9.35 20.65
CA TYR A 125 -13.30 8.78 19.81
C TYR A 125 -13.71 7.41 19.25
N ALA A 126 -12.95 6.96 18.26
CA ALA A 126 -12.98 5.58 17.78
C ALA A 126 -11.69 4.84 18.15
N TYR A 127 -11.72 3.50 18.09
CA TYR A 127 -10.54 2.67 18.35
C TYR A 127 -10.61 1.37 17.57
N PHE A 128 -9.44 0.80 17.29
CA PHE A 128 -9.28 -0.50 16.66
C PHE A 128 -9.27 -1.63 17.69
N ASP A 129 -9.48 -2.89 17.24
CA ASP A 129 -9.05 -4.05 18.03
C ASP A 129 -7.59 -3.89 18.41
N GLU A 130 -7.20 -4.40 19.57
CA GLU A 130 -5.83 -4.25 20.08
C GLU A 130 -4.79 -4.92 19.15
N GLU A 131 -5.13 -6.07 18.58
CA GLU A 131 -4.26 -6.75 17.63
C GLU A 131 -4.06 -5.93 16.34
N LEU A 132 -5.14 -5.35 15.80
CA LEU A 132 -5.04 -4.48 14.61
C LEU A 132 -4.21 -3.25 14.91
N PHE A 133 -4.41 -2.63 16.07
CA PHE A 133 -3.63 -1.49 16.50
C PHE A 133 -2.13 -1.82 16.59
N ASN A 134 -1.77 -2.99 17.12
CA ASN A 134 -0.39 -3.46 17.17
C ASN A 134 0.20 -3.67 15.76
N PHE A 135 -0.57 -4.20 14.80
CA PHE A 135 -0.13 -4.30 13.40
C PHE A 135 0.04 -2.93 12.74
N ILE A 136 -0.82 -1.95 13.07
CA ILE A 136 -0.67 -0.59 12.54
C ILE A 136 0.58 0.11 13.12
N LYS A 137 0.98 -0.19 14.35
CA LYS A 137 2.23 0.33 14.95
C LYS A 137 3.47 -0.25 14.29
N ASP A 138 3.44 -1.52 13.92
CA ASP A 138 4.56 -2.16 13.23
C ASP A 138 4.65 -1.69 11.76
N GLN A 139 5.81 -1.20 11.36
CA GLN A 139 6.02 -0.60 10.02
C GLN A 139 5.75 -1.59 8.88
N ILE A 140 6.17 -2.84 9.02
CA ILE A 140 6.02 -3.87 7.98
C ILE A 140 4.54 -4.28 7.86
N SER A 141 3.90 -4.58 8.97
CA SER A 141 2.48 -4.96 9.02
C SER A 141 1.58 -3.83 8.53
N ARG A 142 1.89 -2.59 8.91
CA ARG A 142 1.18 -1.40 8.43
C ARG A 142 1.25 -1.27 6.92
N GLN A 143 2.41 -1.51 6.31
CA GLN A 143 2.54 -1.48 4.85
C GLN A 143 1.68 -2.56 4.18
N ILE A 144 1.66 -3.77 4.72
CA ILE A 144 0.82 -4.87 4.21
C ILE A 144 -0.67 -4.52 4.29
N LEU A 145 -1.12 -3.85 5.36
CA LEU A 145 -2.50 -3.37 5.48
C LEU A 145 -2.84 -2.28 4.45
N ILE A 146 -1.92 -1.35 4.19
CA ILE A 146 -2.06 -0.34 3.12
C ILE A 146 -2.18 -1.04 1.76
N ASP A 147 -1.31 -1.99 1.47
CA ASP A 147 -1.31 -2.73 0.20
C ASP A 147 -2.64 -3.49 0.00
N ALA A 148 -3.21 -4.07 1.06
CA ALA A 148 -4.51 -4.72 1.02
C ALA A 148 -5.65 -3.75 0.68
N LEU A 149 -5.67 -2.56 1.30
CA LEU A 149 -6.64 -1.50 0.98
C LEU A 149 -6.52 -1.04 -0.47
N VAL A 150 -5.31 -0.70 -0.90
CA VAL A 150 -5.06 -0.17 -2.24
C VAL A 150 -5.40 -1.20 -3.31
N SER A 151 -4.96 -2.45 -3.12
CA SER A 151 -5.23 -3.54 -4.08
C SER A 151 -6.71 -3.85 -4.22
N ALA A 152 -7.50 -3.70 -3.16
CA ALA A 152 -8.92 -4.01 -3.18
C ALA A 152 -9.80 -2.88 -3.74
N TRP A 153 -9.47 -1.62 -3.41
CA TRP A 153 -10.41 -0.51 -3.58
C TRP A 153 -10.03 0.50 -4.66
N LEU A 154 -8.80 0.46 -5.16
CA LEU A 154 -8.40 1.34 -6.25
C LEU A 154 -8.41 0.53 -7.55
N PRO A 155 -9.49 0.60 -8.35
CA PRO A 155 -9.65 -0.25 -9.53
C PRO A 155 -8.61 0.10 -10.60
N PRO A 156 -8.17 -0.91 -11.37
CA PRO A 156 -7.29 -0.71 -12.51
C PRO A 156 -8.13 -0.45 -13.76
N GLU A 157 -8.90 0.60 -13.81
CA GLU A 157 -9.42 1.09 -15.09
C GLU A 157 -8.29 1.85 -15.78
N ASP A 158 -8.08 1.61 -17.07
CA ASP A 158 -6.94 2.14 -17.83
C ASP A 158 -6.75 3.66 -17.68
N ASN A 159 -7.84 4.42 -17.65
CA ASN A 159 -7.82 5.85 -17.41
C ASN A 159 -7.46 6.26 -15.98
N THR A 160 -7.71 5.40 -15.00
CA THR A 160 -7.39 5.70 -13.59
C THR A 160 -5.89 5.51 -13.36
N ILE A 161 -5.27 4.52 -13.99
CA ILE A 161 -3.82 4.30 -13.92
C ILE A 161 -3.09 5.42 -14.65
N GLU A 162 -3.53 5.82 -15.85
CA GLU A 162 -2.97 6.98 -16.55
C GLU A 162 -3.14 8.28 -15.75
N ASN A 163 -4.29 8.52 -15.15
CA ASN A 163 -4.51 9.67 -14.26
C ASN A 163 -3.61 9.60 -13.02
N PHE A 164 -3.37 8.42 -12.46
CA PHE A 164 -2.43 8.24 -11.35
C PHE A 164 -0.98 8.37 -11.79
N LEU A 165 -0.63 7.91 -12.98
CA LEU A 165 0.69 8.13 -13.58
C LEU A 165 0.92 9.62 -13.87
N ASN A 166 -0.11 10.34 -14.35
CA ASN A 166 -0.06 11.78 -14.56
C ASN A 166 0.00 12.57 -13.25
N ILE A 167 -0.70 12.14 -12.20
CA ILE A 167 -0.56 12.68 -10.84
C ILE A 167 0.84 12.38 -10.32
N ASN A 168 1.39 11.20 -10.59
CA ASN A 168 2.78 10.85 -10.27
C ASN A 168 3.77 11.73 -11.05
N GLN A 169 3.55 12.06 -12.30
CA GLN A 169 4.41 12.98 -13.06
C GLN A 169 4.40 14.39 -12.44
N ASN A 170 3.26 14.92 -12.06
CA ASN A 170 3.15 16.20 -11.34
C ASN A 170 3.77 16.13 -9.92
N PHE A 171 3.97 14.93 -9.34
CA PHE A 171 4.68 14.71 -8.09
C PHE A 171 6.17 14.39 -8.30
N GLN A 172 6.61 14.07 -9.53
CA GLN A 172 8.00 13.75 -9.89
C GLN A 172 8.88 15.00 -9.94
N ASP A 173 8.31 16.18 -10.20
CA ASP A 173 9.04 17.44 -10.37
C ASP A 173 9.58 18.04 -9.05
N ILE A 174 9.48 17.35 -7.95
CA ILE A 174 10.12 17.76 -6.70
C ILE A 174 11.36 16.87 -6.49
N PRO A 175 12.58 17.37 -6.73
CA PRO A 175 13.82 16.65 -6.46
C PRO A 175 13.88 16.36 -4.94
N LEU A 176 13.69 15.11 -4.53
CA LEU A 176 14.08 14.65 -3.20
C LEU A 176 15.59 14.42 -3.17
N LYS A 177 16.40 15.44 -3.44
CA LYS A 177 17.75 15.48 -2.92
C LYS A 177 17.64 15.72 -1.42
N ILE A 178 17.67 14.64 -0.64
CA ILE A 178 18.02 14.75 0.77
C ILE A 178 19.51 15.04 0.79
N ASP A 179 19.83 16.32 0.69
CA ASP A 179 21.17 16.79 1.01
C ASP A 179 21.34 16.60 2.52
N LYS A 180 22.27 15.73 2.92
CA LYS A 180 22.59 15.42 4.31
C LYS A 180 23.14 16.63 5.09
N THR A 181 23.24 17.78 4.44
CA THR A 181 23.78 19.03 4.99
C THR A 181 22.72 20.10 5.28
N ILE A 182 21.44 19.80 5.12
CA ILE A 182 20.37 20.79 5.39
C ILE A 182 20.03 20.77 6.88
N ASP A 183 20.32 21.87 7.52
CA ASP A 183 19.85 22.22 8.86
C ASP A 183 18.32 22.28 8.89
N TYR A 184 17.69 21.35 9.60
CA TYR A 184 16.22 21.16 9.66
C TYR A 184 15.48 22.20 10.48
N SER A 185 16.15 23.21 11.06
CA SER A 185 15.55 24.19 11.95
C SER A 185 14.74 25.33 11.26
N ASN A 186 14.79 25.45 9.92
CA ASN A 186 14.21 26.59 9.19
C ASN A 186 13.36 26.24 7.94
N LEU A 187 12.79 25.04 7.85
CA LEU A 187 11.94 24.69 6.71
C LEU A 187 10.47 24.57 7.12
N ASP A 188 9.69 25.59 6.80
CA ASP A 188 8.21 25.63 6.80
C ASP A 188 7.54 24.62 5.83
N ALA A 189 8.27 23.66 5.33
CA ALA A 189 7.77 22.55 4.52
C ALA A 189 7.68 21.28 5.40
N ASN A 190 6.56 21.14 6.09
CA ASN A 190 6.13 20.06 6.96
C ASN A 190 6.70 18.67 6.51
N PRO A 191 7.68 18.07 7.24
CA PRO A 191 8.29 16.76 6.90
C PRO A 191 7.25 15.63 6.78
N THR A 192 6.14 15.76 7.51
CA THR A 192 5.01 14.83 7.50
C THR A 192 4.31 14.74 6.15
N TRP A 193 4.25 15.81 5.38
CA TRP A 193 3.68 15.84 4.04
C TRP A 193 4.49 15.04 3.01
N ARG A 194 5.81 15.00 3.14
CA ARG A 194 6.69 14.20 2.27
C ARG A 194 6.55 12.70 2.52
N LEU A 195 6.42 12.30 3.78
CA LEU A 195 6.20 10.91 4.15
C LEU A 195 4.82 10.41 3.71
N ARG A 196 3.78 11.24 3.80
CA ARG A 196 2.42 10.98 3.27
C ARG A 196 2.44 10.64 1.79
N LYS A 197 3.07 11.51 1.00
CA LYS A 197 3.23 11.28 -0.44
C LYS A 197 3.98 9.98 -0.72
N ALA A 198 4.98 9.64 0.07
CA ALA A 198 5.80 8.46 -0.11
C ALA A 198 5.00 7.16 0.12
N VAL A 199 4.16 7.09 1.15
CA VAL A 199 3.33 5.90 1.44
C VAL A 199 2.28 5.68 0.35
N ILE A 200 1.56 6.73 -0.06
CA ILE A 200 0.57 6.65 -1.15
C ILE A 200 1.26 6.24 -2.45
N ARG A 201 2.39 6.85 -2.78
CA ARG A 201 3.16 6.51 -3.99
C ARG A 201 3.58 5.05 -4.00
N ASN A 202 4.03 4.51 -2.86
CA ASN A 202 4.47 3.11 -2.78
C ASN A 202 3.30 2.14 -3.03
N ALA A 203 2.13 2.40 -2.45
CA ALA A 203 0.95 1.57 -2.66
C ALA A 203 0.44 1.62 -4.12
N PHE A 204 0.44 2.81 -4.75
CA PHE A 204 0.11 2.97 -6.17
C PHE A 204 1.17 2.38 -7.09
N PHE A 205 2.45 2.58 -6.77
CA PHE A 205 3.57 2.02 -7.50
C PHE A 205 3.43 0.51 -7.68
N ARG A 206 3.25 -0.23 -6.57
CA ARG A 206 3.13 -1.71 -6.61
C ARG A 206 2.01 -2.16 -7.53
N LYS A 207 0.86 -1.49 -7.46
CA LYS A 207 -0.29 -1.80 -8.30
C LYS A 207 -0.04 -1.46 -9.77
N ALA A 208 0.52 -0.28 -10.05
CA ALA A 208 0.87 0.13 -11.40
C ALA A 208 1.86 -0.85 -12.05
N ILE A 209 2.91 -1.25 -11.32
CA ILE A 209 3.90 -2.22 -11.80
C ILE A 209 3.23 -3.55 -12.15
N VAL A 210 2.42 -4.12 -11.26
CA VAL A 210 1.74 -5.41 -11.53
C VAL A 210 0.83 -5.32 -12.77
N ASN A 211 0.13 -4.20 -12.95
CA ASN A 211 -0.74 -3.97 -14.10
C ASN A 211 0.06 -3.85 -15.42
N ILE A 212 1.14 -3.03 -15.42
CA ILE A 212 2.00 -2.81 -16.60
C ILE A 212 2.60 -4.13 -17.11
N TYR A 213 2.87 -5.07 -16.21
CA TYR A 213 3.35 -6.42 -16.54
C TYR A 213 2.21 -7.42 -16.83
N ASP A 214 0.97 -6.97 -16.97
CA ASP A 214 -0.20 -7.83 -17.20
C ASP A 214 -0.31 -8.95 -16.15
N TYR A 215 -0.01 -8.66 -14.88
CA TYR A 215 -0.02 -9.61 -13.76
C TYR A 215 0.93 -10.80 -13.94
N LYS A 216 1.97 -10.65 -14.76
CA LYS A 216 3.00 -11.69 -15.01
C LYS A 216 4.25 -11.40 -14.20
N CYS A 217 4.87 -12.45 -13.69
CA CYS A 217 6.20 -12.37 -13.11
C CYS A 217 7.23 -12.10 -14.20
N ALA A 218 8.03 -11.05 -14.07
CA ALA A 218 9.08 -10.73 -15.04
C ALA A 218 10.14 -11.83 -15.15
N PHE A 219 10.43 -12.55 -14.08
CA PHE A 219 11.41 -13.63 -14.07
C PHE A 219 10.92 -14.89 -14.76
N CYS A 220 9.77 -15.45 -14.34
CA CYS A 220 9.30 -16.77 -14.80
C CYS A 220 8.02 -16.76 -15.63
N GLY A 221 7.45 -15.60 -15.92
CA GLY A 221 6.20 -15.49 -16.68
C GLY A 221 4.94 -15.95 -15.95
N LEU A 222 5.03 -16.43 -14.70
CA LEU A 222 3.89 -16.95 -13.95
C LEU A 222 2.83 -15.87 -13.75
N LYS A 223 1.59 -16.19 -14.15
CA LYS A 223 0.39 -15.40 -13.88
C LYS A 223 -0.63 -16.27 -13.17
N VAL A 224 -0.95 -15.97 -11.93
CA VAL A 224 -2.02 -16.61 -11.16
C VAL A 224 -2.90 -15.54 -10.56
N THR A 225 -4.12 -15.43 -11.03
CA THR A 225 -5.05 -14.37 -10.67
C THR A 225 -6.43 -14.97 -10.40
N LYS A 226 -6.97 -14.74 -9.21
CA LYS A 226 -8.36 -15.05 -8.90
C LYS A 226 -9.25 -13.83 -9.14
N SER A 227 -8.73 -12.65 -8.83
CA SER A 227 -9.33 -11.34 -9.12
C SER A 227 -8.19 -10.32 -9.27
N VAL A 228 -8.49 -9.12 -9.72
CA VAL A 228 -7.52 -8.02 -9.84
C VAL A 228 -6.80 -7.73 -8.51
N SER A 229 -7.48 -7.92 -7.38
CA SER A 229 -6.92 -7.72 -6.04
C SER A 229 -6.30 -8.99 -5.43
N GLN A 230 -6.47 -10.14 -6.07
CA GLN A 230 -5.96 -11.44 -5.61
C GLN A 230 -5.11 -12.08 -6.70
N ASN A 231 -3.84 -11.74 -6.71
CA ASN A 231 -2.83 -12.29 -7.62
C ASN A 231 -1.54 -12.63 -6.86
N ILE A 232 -0.70 -13.46 -7.45
CA ILE A 232 0.55 -13.93 -6.83
C ILE A 232 1.74 -13.01 -7.11
N VAL A 233 1.56 -11.97 -7.93
CA VAL A 233 2.63 -11.08 -8.38
C VAL A 233 2.61 -9.77 -7.61
N ASP A 234 3.77 -9.30 -7.20
CA ASP A 234 3.98 -8.01 -6.54
C ASP A 234 4.80 -7.06 -7.42
N GLY A 235 4.59 -5.76 -7.26
CA GLY A 235 5.50 -4.74 -7.77
C GLY A 235 6.67 -4.55 -6.81
N ALA A 236 7.86 -4.95 -7.22
CA ALA A 236 9.11 -4.80 -6.48
C ALA A 236 9.84 -3.52 -6.89
N HIS A 237 10.46 -2.82 -5.92
CA HIS A 237 11.40 -1.76 -6.21
C HIS A 237 12.78 -2.34 -6.55
N ILE A 238 13.39 -1.89 -7.63
CA ILE A 238 14.75 -2.29 -8.03
C ILE A 238 15.79 -1.64 -7.11
N LYS A 239 15.73 -0.32 -6.94
CA LYS A 239 16.43 0.42 -5.88
C LYS A 239 15.51 0.51 -4.66
N PRO A 240 15.90 0.06 -3.45
CA PRO A 240 15.03 0.02 -2.29
C PRO A 240 14.39 1.38 -1.96
N PHE A 241 13.06 1.39 -1.81
CA PHE A 241 12.32 2.61 -1.50
C PHE A 241 12.81 3.29 -0.21
N SER A 242 13.20 2.53 0.81
CA SER A 242 13.70 3.05 2.08
C SER A 242 14.97 3.90 1.97
N GLN A 243 15.74 3.72 0.89
CA GLN A 243 17.00 4.44 0.65
C GLN A 243 16.84 5.56 -0.39
N PHE A 244 16.05 5.35 -1.43
CA PHE A 244 15.96 6.23 -2.59
C PHE A 244 14.67 7.03 -2.67
N TYR A 245 13.60 6.61 -1.97
CA TYR A 245 12.26 7.20 -2.04
C TYR A 245 11.72 7.36 -3.47
N ASP A 246 12.18 6.47 -4.37
CA ASP A 246 11.87 6.49 -5.79
C ASP A 246 10.77 5.46 -6.11
N SER A 247 9.57 5.94 -6.41
CA SER A 247 8.42 5.15 -6.89
C SER A 247 8.07 5.43 -8.35
N ARG A 248 9.05 5.87 -9.16
CA ARG A 248 8.88 5.92 -10.61
C ARG A 248 8.74 4.51 -11.18
N ILE A 249 7.95 4.37 -12.23
CA ILE A 249 7.70 3.07 -12.87
C ILE A 249 9.00 2.39 -13.31
N HIS A 250 9.96 3.16 -13.81
CA HIS A 250 11.29 2.68 -14.22
C HIS A 250 12.12 2.05 -13.08
N ASN A 251 11.79 2.36 -11.82
CA ASN A 251 12.37 1.72 -10.65
C ASN A 251 11.58 0.47 -10.20
N GLY A 252 10.77 -0.11 -11.08
CA GLY A 252 9.87 -1.21 -10.75
C GLY A 252 10.00 -2.43 -11.64
N ILE A 253 9.79 -3.59 -11.04
CA ILE A 253 9.72 -4.88 -11.72
C ILE A 253 8.61 -5.73 -11.07
N ALA A 254 7.81 -6.45 -11.87
CA ALA A 254 6.76 -7.31 -11.35
C ALA A 254 7.32 -8.72 -11.09
N LEU A 255 7.21 -9.22 -9.88
CA LEU A 255 7.75 -10.52 -9.49
C LEU A 255 6.73 -11.33 -8.68
N CYS A 256 6.65 -12.64 -8.90
CA CYS A 256 5.89 -13.50 -8.00
C CYS A 256 6.58 -13.54 -6.61
N LYS A 257 5.84 -13.94 -5.58
CA LYS A 257 6.33 -13.89 -4.18
C LYS A 257 7.71 -14.53 -3.98
N ASN A 258 7.94 -15.68 -4.63
CA ASN A 258 9.23 -16.39 -4.53
C ASN A 258 10.35 -15.59 -5.19
N HIS A 259 10.13 -15.08 -6.40
CA HIS A 259 11.15 -14.33 -7.13
C HIS A 259 11.34 -12.92 -6.57
N HIS A 260 10.32 -12.29 -5.99
CA HIS A 260 10.48 -11.03 -5.24
C HIS A 260 11.43 -11.23 -4.05
N TRP A 261 11.16 -12.27 -3.25
CA TRP A 261 12.00 -12.63 -2.12
C TRP A 261 13.46 -12.94 -2.53
N ALA A 262 13.66 -13.66 -3.64
CA ALA A 262 14.97 -14.01 -4.17
C ALA A 262 15.72 -12.77 -4.72
N PHE A 263 15.01 -11.84 -5.39
CA PHE A 263 15.56 -10.60 -5.93
C PHE A 263 16.10 -9.70 -4.83
N ASP A 264 15.31 -9.47 -3.77
CA ASP A 264 15.72 -8.67 -2.62
C ASP A 264 16.96 -9.21 -1.91
N ARG A 265 17.29 -10.49 -2.12
CA ARG A 265 18.44 -11.19 -1.53
C ARG A 265 19.58 -11.44 -2.51
N GLY A 266 19.50 -10.88 -3.70
CA GLY A 266 20.55 -10.99 -4.69
C GLY A 266 20.81 -12.43 -5.19
N TRP A 267 19.77 -13.29 -5.23
CA TRP A 267 19.89 -14.63 -5.82
C TRP A 267 19.90 -14.56 -7.35
N PHE A 268 19.34 -13.51 -7.90
CA PHE A 268 19.44 -13.16 -9.31
C PHE A 268 19.45 -11.65 -9.52
N ALA A 269 19.90 -11.24 -10.68
CA ALA A 269 19.88 -9.88 -11.17
C ALA A 269 19.46 -9.86 -12.65
N VAL A 270 19.38 -8.67 -13.23
CA VAL A 270 19.08 -8.44 -14.65
C VAL A 270 20.16 -7.58 -15.27
N ASP A 271 20.70 -7.97 -16.45
CA ASP A 271 21.76 -7.24 -17.15
C ASP A 271 21.24 -6.08 -18.02
N GLU A 272 22.13 -5.45 -18.78
CA GLU A 272 21.83 -4.32 -19.67
C GLU A 272 21.01 -4.72 -20.90
N GLN A 273 20.93 -6.00 -21.22
CA GLN A 273 20.11 -6.58 -22.30
C GLN A 273 18.81 -7.17 -21.76
N TYR A 274 18.45 -6.86 -20.52
CA TYR A 274 17.31 -7.42 -19.80
C TYR A 274 17.34 -8.95 -19.65
N LYS A 275 18.54 -9.55 -19.59
CA LYS A 275 18.74 -10.97 -19.35
C LYS A 275 18.96 -11.27 -17.87
N ILE A 276 18.44 -12.40 -17.45
CA ILE A 276 18.55 -12.90 -16.09
C ILE A 276 19.97 -13.40 -15.80
N ILE A 277 20.55 -12.97 -14.71
CA ILE A 277 21.79 -13.49 -14.16
C ILE A 277 21.46 -14.16 -12.84
N VAL A 278 21.68 -15.47 -12.72
CA VAL A 278 21.44 -16.24 -11.49
C VAL A 278 22.78 -16.58 -10.84
N THR A 279 22.87 -16.51 -9.50
CA THR A 279 24.09 -16.91 -8.78
C THR A 279 24.34 -18.40 -8.91
N ASN A 280 25.62 -18.80 -8.90
CA ASN A 280 26.03 -20.19 -9.13
C ASN A 280 25.91 -21.11 -7.89
N ASP A 281 25.80 -20.53 -6.70
CA ASP A 281 25.84 -21.24 -5.40
C ASP A 281 24.47 -21.69 -4.87
N LEU A 282 23.40 -21.55 -5.66
CA LEU A 282 22.08 -22.07 -5.28
C LEU A 282 22.06 -23.59 -5.28
N GLU A 283 21.53 -24.21 -4.23
CA GLU A 283 21.08 -25.60 -4.24
C GLU A 283 19.58 -25.63 -4.56
N GLU A 284 19.21 -26.29 -5.65
CA GLU A 284 17.83 -26.36 -6.10
C GLU A 284 17.38 -27.81 -6.33
N ALA A 285 16.24 -28.14 -5.73
CA ALA A 285 15.49 -29.37 -6.04
C ALA A 285 14.07 -28.95 -6.42
N SER A 286 13.73 -29.00 -7.71
CA SER A 286 12.43 -28.55 -8.22
C SER A 286 11.83 -29.64 -9.13
N PRO A 287 11.20 -30.68 -8.55
CA PRO A 287 10.73 -31.83 -9.32
C PRO A 287 9.58 -31.51 -10.28
N HIS A 288 8.88 -30.40 -10.09
CA HIS A 288 7.69 -30.02 -10.87
C HIS A 288 7.74 -28.60 -11.48
N ALA A 289 8.83 -27.88 -11.26
CA ALA A 289 8.99 -26.52 -11.80
C ALA A 289 10.41 -26.33 -12.36
N LYS A 290 10.56 -25.44 -13.34
CA LYS A 290 11.87 -25.06 -13.89
C LYS A 290 12.71 -24.42 -12.79
N PRO A 291 13.94 -24.92 -12.51
CA PRO A 291 14.86 -24.34 -11.57
C PRO A 291 15.22 -22.90 -11.93
N MET A 292 15.57 -22.07 -10.92
CA MET A 292 16.00 -20.69 -11.19
C MET A 292 17.24 -20.63 -12.08
N LYS A 293 18.20 -21.54 -11.90
CA LYS A 293 19.42 -21.60 -12.71
C LYS A 293 19.16 -21.78 -14.20
N ASP A 294 18.08 -22.47 -14.57
CA ASP A 294 17.72 -22.70 -15.97
C ASP A 294 17.18 -21.45 -16.67
N PHE A 295 16.87 -20.37 -15.93
CA PHE A 295 16.50 -19.07 -16.48
C PHE A 295 17.72 -18.18 -16.78
N HIS A 296 18.92 -18.59 -16.37
CA HIS A 296 20.14 -17.80 -16.62
C HIS A 296 20.31 -17.53 -18.12
N GLY A 297 20.49 -16.27 -18.50
CA GLY A 297 20.63 -15.82 -19.89
C GLY A 297 19.31 -15.65 -20.66
N GLU A 298 18.16 -16.04 -20.09
CA GLU A 298 16.85 -15.75 -20.70
C GLU A 298 16.49 -14.26 -20.48
N THR A 299 15.73 -13.69 -21.42
CA THR A 299 15.23 -12.33 -21.29
C THR A 299 14.03 -12.32 -20.34
N ILE A 300 13.98 -11.35 -19.39
CA ILE A 300 12.79 -11.17 -18.55
C ILE A 300 11.56 -10.84 -19.39
N VAL A 301 10.37 -11.14 -18.86
CA VAL A 301 9.13 -10.58 -19.41
C VAL A 301 9.16 -9.08 -19.21
N LEU A 302 9.08 -8.31 -20.28
CA LEU A 302 9.05 -6.85 -20.27
C LEU A 302 7.60 -6.33 -20.41
N PRO A 303 7.32 -5.11 -19.97
CA PRO A 303 6.08 -4.40 -20.28
C PRO A 303 5.84 -4.27 -21.79
N ASN A 304 4.57 -4.09 -22.19
CA ASN A 304 4.23 -3.94 -23.61
C ASN A 304 4.78 -2.65 -24.25
N THR A 305 5.12 -1.66 -23.45
CA THR A 305 5.54 -0.32 -23.88
C THR A 305 6.94 -0.02 -23.34
N GLU A 306 7.88 0.33 -24.22
CA GLU A 306 9.28 0.60 -23.86
C GLU A 306 9.44 1.72 -22.81
N GLN A 307 8.56 2.73 -22.84
CA GLN A 307 8.55 3.79 -21.83
C GLN A 307 8.29 3.29 -20.41
N HIS A 308 7.91 2.04 -20.21
CA HIS A 308 7.69 1.42 -18.91
C HIS A 308 8.78 0.41 -18.54
N PHE A 309 9.80 0.26 -19.37
CA PHE A 309 10.88 -0.69 -19.08
C PHE A 309 11.64 -0.28 -17.82
N PRO A 310 12.15 -1.24 -17.04
CA PRO A 310 13.06 -0.96 -15.94
C PRO A 310 14.27 -0.13 -16.40
N GLU A 311 14.61 0.89 -15.64
CA GLU A 311 15.75 1.76 -15.93
C GLU A 311 17.06 0.98 -15.77
N LEU A 312 17.92 1.02 -16.81
CA LEU A 312 19.19 0.29 -16.81
C LEU A 312 20.10 0.71 -15.64
N GLU A 313 20.06 1.99 -15.25
CA GLU A 313 20.80 2.49 -14.08
C GLU A 313 20.29 1.85 -12.77
N ALA A 314 18.99 1.62 -12.63
CA ALA A 314 18.42 0.95 -11.46
C ALA A 314 18.84 -0.53 -11.42
N LEU A 315 18.78 -1.22 -12.56
CA LEU A 315 19.25 -2.60 -12.69
C LEU A 315 20.74 -2.73 -12.41
N GLN A 316 21.57 -1.79 -12.91
CA GLN A 316 23.00 -1.74 -12.61
C GLN A 316 23.26 -1.55 -11.12
N TRP A 317 22.52 -0.64 -10.48
CA TRP A 317 22.65 -0.43 -9.03
C TRP A 317 22.34 -1.72 -8.26
N HIS A 318 21.28 -2.44 -8.62
CA HIS A 318 20.90 -3.71 -7.98
C HIS A 318 22.01 -4.76 -8.15
N ARG A 319 22.60 -4.89 -9.36
CA ARG A 319 23.71 -5.80 -9.59
C ARG A 319 24.92 -5.48 -8.69
N GLN A 320 25.23 -4.20 -8.52
CA GLN A 320 26.41 -3.77 -7.77
C GLN A 320 26.22 -3.80 -6.25
N ASN A 321 25.01 -3.61 -5.75
CA ASN A 321 24.77 -3.40 -4.32
C ASN A 321 24.01 -4.53 -3.65
N VAL A 322 23.31 -5.38 -4.41
CA VAL A 322 22.51 -6.48 -3.88
C VAL A 322 23.03 -7.83 -4.37
N PHE A 323 23.25 -7.97 -5.67
CA PHE A 323 23.69 -9.24 -6.27
C PHE A 323 25.18 -9.54 -6.07
N GLN A 324 26.09 -8.56 -6.19
CA GLN A 324 27.54 -8.75 -6.09
C GLN A 324 28.12 -8.72 -4.67
N LEU A 325 27.31 -8.40 -3.67
CA LEU A 325 27.73 -8.37 -2.26
C LEU A 325 27.76 -9.77 -1.62
N ARG A 326 27.67 -10.84 -2.41
CA ARG A 326 27.70 -12.23 -1.94
C ARG A 326 28.79 -13.05 -2.63
#